data_626d2eb48719f9dd5dee23979bb159e6
#
_entry.id   626d2eb48719f9dd5dee23979bb159e6
#
_cell.length_a   1.000
_cell.length_b   1.000
_cell.length_c   1.000
_cell.angle_alpha   90.00
_cell.angle_beta   90.00
_cell.angle_gamma   90.00
#
_symmetry.space_group_name_H-M   'P 1'
#
loop_
_entity.id
_entity.type
_entity.pdbx_description
1 polymer ?
#
loop_
_entity_poly.entity_id
_entity_poly.type
_entity_poly.pdbx_seq_one_letter_code
_entity_poly.pdbx_strand_id
1 'polypeptide(L)'
;MEIKKKFFLLAGEPSGDLHGSKLIKAIKILEPNSSFIGHGGDLMREEGMTILEHIDNLSFMGFTEVIKHLPRIIKILKKKKNEIQKLKPDRIILIDYPGFNLRIAKQVSNLSIPITFFILPQVWAWKKNRIKILKENTDQLIGIFPFEKKWFHNNGVDIEFLGHPFADDKHIGETSKSFYGRHNL
;
A
#
# COMPACT_ATOMS: atom_id res chain seq x y z
N MET A 1 -9.39 27.36 11.75
CA MET A 1 -9.30 26.72 10.42
C MET A 1 -8.95 25.25 10.66
N GLU A 2 -9.83 24.33 10.32
CA GLU A 2 -9.48 22.91 10.33
C GLU A 2 -8.40 22.63 9.28
N ILE A 3 -7.30 22.02 9.71
CA ILE A 3 -6.19 21.69 8.82
C ILE A 3 -6.64 20.51 7.95
N LYS A 4 -6.80 20.76 6.65
CA LYS A 4 -7.15 19.74 5.68
C LYS A 4 -5.95 18.85 5.39
N LYS A 5 -5.92 17.63 5.94
CA LYS A 5 -4.85 16.66 5.68
C LYS A 5 -4.89 16.13 4.26
N LYS A 6 -3.73 16.03 3.63
CA LYS A 6 -3.57 15.48 2.29
C LYS A 6 -2.74 14.20 2.34
N PHE A 7 -3.31 13.12 1.85
CA PHE A 7 -2.66 11.81 1.78
C PHE A 7 -2.31 11.46 0.34
N PHE A 8 -1.08 10.99 0.14
CA PHE A 8 -0.68 10.38 -1.13
C PHE A 8 -0.66 8.86 -0.97
N LEU A 9 -1.51 8.15 -1.70
CA LEU A 9 -1.59 6.70 -1.65
C LEU A 9 -1.04 6.08 -2.92
N LEU A 10 -0.38 4.93 -2.78
CA LEU A 10 0.13 4.17 -3.91
C LEU A 10 -0.19 2.68 -3.75
N ALA A 11 -1.16 2.23 -4.54
CA ALA A 11 -1.44 0.83 -4.82
C ALA A 11 -1.00 0.53 -6.26
N GLY A 12 -0.52 -0.68 -6.53
CA GLY A 12 -0.02 -1.09 -7.85
C GLY A 12 -0.75 -2.28 -8.46
N GLU A 13 -1.74 -2.84 -7.74
CA GLU A 13 -2.48 -4.04 -8.15
C GLU A 13 -3.89 -4.05 -7.53
N PRO A 14 -4.82 -4.89 -8.03
CA PRO A 14 -6.22 -4.91 -7.58
C PRO A 14 -6.40 -5.18 -6.08
N SER A 15 -5.57 -6.02 -5.46
CA SER A 15 -5.57 -6.27 -4.01
C SER A 15 -5.25 -4.99 -3.23
N GLY A 16 -4.24 -4.25 -3.70
CA GLY A 16 -3.85 -2.96 -3.12
C GLY A 16 -4.95 -1.90 -3.26
N ASP A 17 -5.67 -1.86 -4.39
CA ASP A 17 -6.81 -0.98 -4.62
C ASP A 17 -7.95 -1.26 -3.63
N LEU A 18 -8.29 -2.53 -3.44
CA LEU A 18 -9.29 -2.95 -2.46
C LEU A 18 -8.90 -2.55 -1.03
N HIS A 19 -7.66 -2.79 -0.62
CA HIS A 19 -7.20 -2.41 0.72
C HIS A 19 -7.11 -0.89 0.87
N GLY A 20 -6.70 -0.20 -0.18
CA GLY A 20 -6.63 1.26 -0.23
C GLY A 20 -8.00 1.91 -0.09
N SER A 21 -9.01 1.38 -0.76
CA SER A 21 -10.38 1.91 -0.67
C SER A 21 -10.92 1.79 0.76
N LYS A 22 -10.75 0.65 1.42
CA LYS A 22 -11.14 0.45 2.82
C LYS A 22 -10.40 1.42 3.76
N LEU A 23 -9.10 1.61 3.53
CA LEU A 23 -8.28 2.55 4.30
C LEU A 23 -8.76 4.00 4.13
N ILE A 24 -9.04 4.44 2.91
CA ILE A 24 -9.58 5.77 2.62
C ILE A 24 -10.90 5.97 3.36
N LYS A 25 -11.82 5.02 3.26
CA LYS A 25 -13.10 5.06 3.97
C LYS A 25 -12.93 5.20 5.47
N ALA A 26 -12.03 4.43 6.07
CA ALA A 26 -11.75 4.51 7.51
C ALA A 26 -11.13 5.86 7.91
N ILE A 27 -10.16 6.39 7.13
CA ILE A 27 -9.56 7.69 7.41
C ILE A 27 -10.62 8.80 7.32
N LYS A 28 -11.53 8.76 6.36
CA LYS A 28 -12.60 9.77 6.24
C LYS A 28 -13.54 9.82 7.44
N ILE A 29 -13.75 8.72 8.13
CA ILE A 29 -14.54 8.69 9.36
C ILE A 29 -13.84 9.50 10.46
N LEU A 30 -12.51 9.39 10.56
CA LEU A 30 -11.71 10.05 11.58
C LEU A 30 -11.30 11.47 11.20
N GLU A 31 -11.11 11.73 9.93
CA GLU A 31 -10.63 12.98 9.34
C GLU A 31 -11.49 13.36 8.11
N PRO A 32 -12.75 13.81 8.32
CA PRO A 32 -13.72 14.02 7.24
C PRO A 32 -13.25 15.01 6.17
N ASN A 33 -12.39 15.96 6.54
CA ASN A 33 -11.87 17.00 5.65
C ASN A 33 -10.59 16.58 4.91
N SER A 34 -10.15 15.31 5.04
CA SER A 34 -8.95 14.82 4.37
C SER A 34 -9.14 14.72 2.85
N SER A 35 -8.05 14.82 2.12
CA SER A 35 -8.00 14.64 0.67
C SER A 35 -7.01 13.55 0.30
N PHE A 36 -7.36 12.77 -0.73
CA PHE A 36 -6.61 11.61 -1.17
C PHE A 36 -6.25 11.76 -2.63
N ILE A 37 -4.99 11.52 -2.97
CA ILE A 37 -4.48 11.63 -4.33
C ILE A 37 -3.36 10.59 -4.52
N GLY A 38 -3.20 10.06 -5.71
CA GLY A 38 -2.10 9.15 -6.01
C GLY A 38 -2.42 8.07 -7.03
N HIS A 39 -2.02 6.84 -6.74
CA HIS A 39 -2.13 5.72 -7.67
C HIS A 39 -3.02 4.64 -7.08
N GLY A 40 -4.00 4.21 -7.84
CA GLY A 40 -4.98 3.22 -7.42
C GLY A 40 -5.87 2.81 -8.58
N GLY A 41 -6.92 2.08 -8.27
CA GLY A 41 -7.93 1.66 -9.21
C GLY A 41 -9.28 2.35 -8.98
N ASP A 42 -10.32 1.69 -9.48
CA ASP A 42 -11.67 2.21 -9.40
C ASP A 42 -12.24 2.22 -7.99
N LEU A 43 -11.89 1.24 -7.15
CA LEU A 43 -12.38 1.20 -5.76
C LEU A 43 -11.87 2.38 -4.94
N MET A 44 -10.59 2.75 -5.07
CA MET A 44 -10.06 3.95 -4.41
C MET A 44 -10.66 5.23 -5.01
N ARG A 45 -10.96 5.24 -6.31
CA ARG A 45 -11.65 6.36 -6.97
C ARG A 45 -13.08 6.55 -6.44
N GLU A 46 -13.83 5.46 -6.28
CA GLU A 46 -15.18 5.46 -5.71
C GLU A 46 -15.19 6.02 -4.28
N GLU A 47 -14.14 5.77 -3.52
CA GLU A 47 -13.94 6.39 -2.21
C GLU A 47 -13.43 7.84 -2.28
N GLY A 48 -13.42 8.47 -3.46
CA GLY A 48 -13.12 9.89 -3.67
C GLY A 48 -11.64 10.23 -3.74
N MET A 49 -10.78 9.27 -4.05
CA MET A 49 -9.37 9.54 -4.33
C MET A 49 -9.20 10.10 -5.75
N THR A 50 -8.39 11.14 -5.90
CA THR A 50 -7.94 11.62 -7.20
C THR A 50 -6.87 10.68 -7.76
N ILE A 51 -7.20 9.92 -8.80
CA ILE A 51 -6.30 8.98 -9.45
C ILE A 51 -5.39 9.71 -10.45
N LEU A 52 -4.08 9.71 -10.19
CA LEU A 52 -3.05 10.24 -11.09
C LEU A 52 -2.56 9.19 -12.09
N GLU A 53 -2.58 7.93 -11.69
CA GLU A 53 -2.22 6.80 -12.53
C GLU A 53 -3.05 5.58 -12.11
N HIS A 54 -3.68 4.94 -13.08
CA HIS A 54 -4.49 3.75 -12.81
C HIS A 54 -3.60 2.51 -12.68
N ILE A 55 -4.02 1.56 -11.82
CA ILE A 55 -3.28 0.31 -11.58
C ILE A 55 -3.05 -0.50 -12.86
N ASP A 56 -3.97 -0.45 -13.83
CA ASP A 56 -3.82 -1.16 -15.11
C ASP A 56 -2.56 -0.71 -15.86
N ASN A 57 -2.18 0.57 -15.73
CA ASN A 57 -0.95 1.10 -16.31
C ASN A 57 0.31 0.73 -15.54
N LEU A 58 0.17 0.26 -14.29
CA LEU A 58 1.28 -0.14 -13.42
C LEU A 58 1.52 -1.65 -13.44
N SER A 59 0.48 -2.45 -13.69
CA SER A 59 0.52 -3.92 -13.67
C SER A 59 1.44 -4.52 -14.76
N PHE A 60 1.74 -3.77 -15.82
CA PHE A 60 2.74 -4.15 -16.83
C PHE A 60 4.18 -4.22 -16.30
N MET A 61 4.43 -3.76 -15.08
CA MET A 61 5.74 -3.88 -14.43
C MET A 61 5.91 -5.21 -13.67
N GLY A 62 5.35 -6.29 -14.23
CA GLY A 62 5.54 -7.65 -13.73
C GLY A 62 7.02 -8.02 -13.63
N PHE A 63 7.31 -8.97 -12.76
CA PHE A 63 8.65 -9.37 -12.30
C PHE A 63 9.67 -9.67 -13.41
N THR A 64 9.22 -10.09 -14.59
CA THR A 64 10.07 -10.50 -15.72
C THR A 64 10.50 -9.36 -16.64
N GLU A 65 9.76 -8.25 -16.69
CA GLU A 65 10.06 -7.12 -17.57
C GLU A 65 10.98 -6.06 -16.95
N VAL A 66 11.17 -6.11 -15.63
CA VAL A 66 11.95 -5.12 -14.86
C VAL A 66 13.39 -5.00 -15.39
N ILE A 67 14.00 -6.10 -15.83
CA ILE A 67 15.41 -6.11 -16.30
C ILE A 67 15.54 -5.50 -17.68
N LYS A 68 14.57 -5.70 -18.57
CA LYS A 68 14.60 -5.18 -19.95
C LYS A 68 14.27 -3.69 -20.08
N HIS A 69 13.60 -3.11 -19.08
CA HIS A 69 13.08 -1.74 -19.14
C HIS A 69 13.58 -0.82 -18.03
N LEU A 70 14.77 -1.06 -17.51
CA LEU A 70 15.37 -0.27 -16.40
C LEU A 70 15.32 1.26 -16.63
N PRO A 71 15.63 1.81 -17.81
CA PRO A 71 15.54 3.26 -18.06
C PRO A 71 14.11 3.80 -17.92
N ARG A 72 13.12 3.02 -18.37
CA ARG A 72 11.70 3.39 -18.26
C ARG A 72 11.26 3.44 -16.80
N ILE A 73 11.68 2.46 -16.00
CA ILE A 73 11.37 2.40 -14.56
C ILE A 73 11.97 3.61 -13.85
N ILE A 74 13.24 3.95 -14.11
CA ILE A 74 13.89 5.12 -13.51
C ILE A 74 13.14 6.40 -13.87
N LYS A 75 12.71 6.56 -15.12
CA LYS A 75 11.92 7.71 -15.56
C LYS A 75 10.58 7.79 -14.80
N ILE A 76 9.89 6.67 -14.62
CA ILE A 76 8.62 6.61 -13.88
C ILE A 76 8.87 6.98 -12.42
N LEU A 77 9.85 6.37 -11.76
CA LEU A 77 10.19 6.67 -10.37
C LEU A 77 10.51 8.15 -10.17
N LYS A 78 11.29 8.76 -11.07
CA LYS A 78 11.62 10.19 -11.04
C LYS A 78 10.37 11.06 -11.23
N LYS A 79 9.48 10.69 -12.15
CA LYS A 79 8.19 11.36 -12.34
C LYS A 79 7.37 11.33 -11.04
N LYS A 80 7.28 10.18 -10.38
CA LYS A 80 6.53 10.01 -9.14
C LYS A 80 7.10 10.82 -7.98
N LYS A 81 8.42 10.83 -7.83
CA LYS A 81 9.08 11.71 -6.85
C LYS A 81 8.70 13.18 -7.08
N ASN A 82 8.75 13.64 -8.32
CA ASN A 82 8.42 15.03 -8.67
C ASN A 82 6.93 15.35 -8.39
N GLU A 83 6.02 14.40 -8.65
CA GLU A 83 4.60 14.53 -8.31
C GLU A 83 4.42 14.71 -6.80
N ILE A 84 4.99 13.82 -5.99
CA ILE A 84 4.92 13.87 -4.52
C ILE A 84 5.52 15.19 -4.00
N GLN A 85 6.68 15.60 -4.52
CA GLN A 85 7.36 16.84 -4.12
C GLN A 85 6.52 18.08 -4.41
N LYS A 86 5.80 18.11 -5.53
CA LYS A 86 4.89 19.22 -5.89
C LYS A 86 3.62 19.23 -5.05
N LEU A 87 3.07 18.05 -4.78
CA LEU A 87 1.82 17.89 -4.04
C LEU A 87 1.96 18.18 -2.55
N LYS A 88 3.17 17.98 -2.00
CA LYS A 88 3.49 18.15 -0.57
C LYS A 88 2.41 17.53 0.33
N PRO A 89 2.18 16.21 0.23
CA PRO A 89 1.21 15.55 1.10
C PRO A 89 1.72 15.54 2.55
N ASP A 90 0.79 15.46 3.51
CA ASP A 90 1.12 15.32 4.92
C ASP A 90 1.62 13.92 5.26
N ARG A 91 1.26 12.92 4.45
CA ARG A 91 1.73 11.53 4.58
C ARG A 91 1.66 10.80 3.24
N ILE A 92 2.64 9.92 3.03
CA ILE A 92 2.66 8.95 1.93
C ILE A 92 2.28 7.59 2.49
N ILE A 93 1.35 6.88 1.84
CA ILE A 93 0.94 5.53 2.21
C ILE A 93 1.20 4.60 1.02
N LEU A 94 2.15 3.69 1.20
CA LEU A 94 2.52 2.68 0.22
C LEU A 94 1.80 1.38 0.57
N ILE A 95 0.99 0.87 -0.33
CA ILE A 95 0.13 -0.29 -0.08
C ILE A 95 0.68 -1.48 -0.86
N ASP A 96 1.20 -2.50 -0.14
CA ASP A 96 1.78 -3.71 -0.74
C ASP A 96 2.73 -3.41 -1.93
N TYR A 97 2.68 -4.19 -3.00
CA TYR A 97 3.42 -4.00 -4.26
C TYR A 97 4.92 -3.67 -4.07
N PRO A 98 5.66 -4.50 -3.33
CA PRO A 98 6.98 -4.16 -2.80
C PRO A 98 8.05 -3.98 -3.88
N GLY A 99 7.84 -4.55 -5.06
CA GLY A 99 8.76 -4.39 -6.19
C GLY A 99 8.92 -2.93 -6.63
N PHE A 100 7.87 -2.16 -6.55
CA PHE A 100 7.82 -0.75 -6.91
C PHE A 100 7.86 0.16 -5.68
N ASN A 101 7.03 -0.13 -4.68
CA ASN A 101 6.85 0.72 -3.50
C ASN A 101 8.13 0.90 -2.68
N LEU A 102 8.98 -0.13 -2.53
CA LEU A 102 10.28 0.02 -1.88
C LEU A 102 11.23 0.96 -2.63
N ARG A 103 11.16 1.01 -3.96
CA ARG A 103 11.96 1.94 -4.75
C ARG A 103 11.43 3.39 -4.61
N ILE A 104 10.11 3.56 -4.54
CA ILE A 104 9.51 4.86 -4.25
C ILE A 104 9.93 5.32 -2.86
N ALA A 105 9.77 4.50 -1.81
CA ALA A 105 10.18 4.82 -0.46
C ALA A 105 11.61 5.36 -0.43
N LYS A 106 12.56 4.64 -1.03
CA LYS A 106 13.97 5.07 -1.12
C LYS A 106 14.16 6.40 -1.86
N GLN A 107 13.34 6.69 -2.86
CA GLN A 107 13.48 7.93 -3.63
C GLN A 107 12.89 9.16 -2.93
N VAL A 108 11.87 8.97 -2.10
CA VAL A 108 11.15 10.07 -1.45
C VAL A 108 11.47 10.24 0.03
N SER A 109 12.25 9.34 0.64
CA SER A 109 12.65 9.43 2.04
C SER A 109 13.35 10.75 2.41
N ASN A 110 14.02 11.38 1.45
CA ASN A 110 14.67 12.68 1.66
C ASN A 110 13.72 13.89 1.55
N LEU A 111 12.43 13.69 1.33
CA LEU A 111 11.46 14.80 1.24
C LEU A 111 10.91 15.22 2.60
N SER A 112 11.31 14.58 3.70
CA SER A 112 10.81 14.82 5.07
C SER A 112 9.27 14.72 5.17
N ILE A 113 8.67 13.86 4.37
CA ILE A 113 7.25 13.53 4.41
C ILE A 113 7.12 12.15 5.04
N PRO A 114 6.35 11.96 6.13
CA PRO A 114 6.18 10.66 6.76
C PRO A 114 5.67 9.59 5.79
N ILE A 115 6.29 8.41 5.82
CA ILE A 115 5.98 7.29 4.94
C ILE A 115 5.47 6.11 5.76
N THR A 116 4.24 5.69 5.50
CA THR A 116 3.67 4.43 6.01
C THR A 116 3.75 3.36 4.93
N PHE A 117 4.26 2.18 5.28
CA PHE A 117 4.14 1.00 4.44
C PHE A 117 3.07 0.07 5.03
N PHE A 118 1.97 -0.05 4.34
CA PHE A 118 0.82 -0.88 4.72
C PHE A 118 0.80 -2.16 3.91
N ILE A 119 0.66 -3.29 4.59
CA ILE A 119 0.79 -4.66 4.06
C ILE A 119 2.24 -4.92 3.66
N LEU A 120 3.02 -5.33 4.64
CA LEU A 120 4.47 -5.54 4.48
C LEU A 120 4.80 -6.68 3.52
N PRO A 121 5.90 -6.56 2.76
CA PRO A 121 6.38 -7.66 1.93
C PRO A 121 6.78 -8.86 2.80
N GLN A 122 6.52 -10.07 2.30
CA GLN A 122 6.87 -11.33 2.98
C GLN A 122 8.38 -11.57 3.00
N VAL A 123 9.13 -10.64 3.60
CA VAL A 123 10.61 -10.71 3.69
C VAL A 123 11.12 -11.85 4.58
N TRP A 124 10.26 -12.40 5.39
CA TRP A 124 10.49 -13.59 6.18
C TRP A 124 10.59 -14.87 5.33
N ALA A 125 9.94 -14.89 4.17
CA ALA A 125 9.99 -16.01 3.23
C ALA A 125 11.12 -15.84 2.18
N TRP A 126 11.36 -14.61 1.72
CA TRP A 126 12.33 -14.35 0.65
C TRP A 126 12.77 -12.88 0.60
N LYS A 127 13.94 -12.60 0.01
CA LYS A 127 14.51 -11.24 -0.12
C LYS A 127 14.65 -10.49 1.22
N LYS A 128 15.23 -11.15 2.20
CA LYS A 128 15.48 -10.60 3.54
C LYS A 128 16.20 -9.24 3.53
N ASN A 129 17.01 -8.96 2.53
CA ASN A 129 17.69 -7.67 2.35
C ASN A 129 16.76 -6.46 2.22
N ARG A 130 15.48 -6.68 1.91
CA ARG A 130 14.45 -5.61 1.87
C ARG A 130 14.16 -5.01 3.24
N ILE A 131 14.46 -5.70 4.34
CA ILE A 131 14.32 -5.19 5.71
C ILE A 131 15.08 -3.87 5.86
N LYS A 132 16.31 -3.81 5.37
CA LYS A 132 17.12 -2.60 5.43
C LYS A 132 16.45 -1.42 4.74
N ILE A 133 15.84 -1.65 3.57
CA ILE A 133 15.14 -0.60 2.83
C ILE A 133 13.93 -0.09 3.62
N LEU A 134 13.14 -1.00 4.20
CA LEU A 134 11.99 -0.64 5.04
C LEU A 134 12.45 0.20 6.23
N LYS A 135 13.45 -0.28 6.99
CA LYS A 135 13.96 0.40 8.18
C LYS A 135 14.49 1.81 7.89
N GLU A 136 15.21 1.99 6.78
CA GLU A 136 15.91 3.24 6.47
C GLU A 136 15.01 4.26 5.75
N ASN A 137 13.88 3.84 5.15
CA ASN A 137 13.13 4.69 4.23
C ASN A 137 11.63 4.76 4.54
N THR A 138 11.20 4.30 5.70
CA THR A 138 9.81 4.40 6.14
C THR A 138 9.74 4.75 7.62
N ASP A 139 8.68 5.44 8.02
CA ASP A 139 8.46 5.90 9.40
C ASP A 139 7.50 4.99 10.15
N GLN A 140 6.60 4.31 9.43
CA GLN A 140 5.61 3.42 10.01
C GLN A 140 5.45 2.17 9.13
N LEU A 141 5.44 1.03 9.78
CA LEU A 141 5.33 -0.29 9.14
C LEU A 141 4.14 -1.04 9.74
N ILE A 142 3.18 -1.43 8.89
CA ILE A 142 1.95 -2.12 9.31
C ILE A 142 1.92 -3.49 8.66
N GLY A 143 2.13 -4.53 9.48
CA GLY A 143 2.00 -5.94 9.08
C GLY A 143 0.59 -6.46 9.24
N ILE A 144 0.26 -7.54 8.55
CA ILE A 144 -1.06 -8.16 8.55
C ILE A 144 -1.11 -9.56 9.19
N PHE A 145 0.06 -10.15 9.48
CA PHE A 145 0.14 -11.45 10.15
C PHE A 145 0.66 -11.31 11.58
N PRO A 146 0.06 -12.02 12.56
CA PRO A 146 0.44 -11.90 13.98
C PRO A 146 1.92 -12.19 14.25
N PHE A 147 2.50 -13.16 13.53
CA PHE A 147 3.90 -13.57 13.71
C PHE A 147 4.91 -12.54 13.18
N GLU A 148 4.50 -11.65 12.27
CA GLU A 148 5.39 -10.66 11.65
C GLU A 148 5.98 -9.72 12.70
N LYS A 149 5.20 -9.28 13.68
CA LYS A 149 5.68 -8.38 14.74
C LYS A 149 6.91 -8.96 15.46
N LYS A 150 6.83 -10.22 15.89
CA LYS A 150 7.95 -10.90 16.56
C LYS A 150 9.11 -11.12 15.60
N TRP A 151 8.82 -11.51 14.37
CA TRP A 151 9.84 -11.78 13.37
C TRP A 151 10.63 -10.52 12.98
N PHE A 152 9.95 -9.40 12.71
CA PHE A 152 10.59 -8.12 12.39
C PHE A 152 11.39 -7.58 13.59
N HIS A 153 10.84 -7.63 14.81
CA HIS A 153 11.53 -7.23 16.02
C HIS A 153 12.86 -7.98 16.19
N ASN A 154 12.87 -9.30 16.00
CA ASN A 154 14.09 -10.13 16.05
C ASN A 154 15.11 -9.76 14.95
N ASN A 155 14.71 -9.03 13.92
CA ASN A 155 15.59 -8.51 12.87
C ASN A 155 15.85 -7.00 13.01
N GLY A 156 15.60 -6.42 14.18
CA GLY A 156 15.91 -5.04 14.53
C GLY A 156 15.00 -4.00 13.88
N VAL A 157 13.75 -4.37 13.61
CA VAL A 157 12.72 -3.49 13.03
C VAL A 157 11.43 -3.66 13.82
N ASP A 158 10.86 -2.55 14.31
CA ASP A 158 9.56 -2.56 14.95
C ASP A 158 8.47 -2.28 13.93
N ILE A 159 7.38 -3.05 14.04
CA ILE A 159 6.20 -2.91 13.20
C ILE A 159 4.94 -2.92 14.05
N GLU A 160 3.88 -2.36 13.51
CA GLU A 160 2.54 -2.47 14.07
C GLU A 160 1.79 -3.67 13.43
N PHE A 161 1.04 -4.39 14.25
CA PHE A 161 0.10 -5.41 13.80
C PHE A 161 -1.30 -5.00 14.27
N LEU A 162 -2.17 -4.70 13.34
CA LEU A 162 -3.54 -4.21 13.60
C LEU A 162 -4.61 -5.23 13.18
N GLY A 163 -4.21 -6.43 12.77
CA GLY A 163 -5.10 -7.45 12.24
C GLY A 163 -5.02 -7.56 10.71
N HIS A 164 -5.65 -8.60 10.18
CA HIS A 164 -5.73 -8.80 8.74
C HIS A 164 -6.87 -7.98 8.15
N PRO A 165 -6.69 -7.26 7.02
CA PRO A 165 -7.73 -6.38 6.43
C PRO A 165 -9.06 -7.08 6.08
N PHE A 166 -9.05 -8.41 5.94
CA PHE A 166 -10.26 -9.21 5.72
C PHE A 166 -10.92 -9.71 6.99
N ALA A 167 -10.32 -9.50 8.17
CA ALA A 167 -10.91 -9.97 9.43
C ALA A 167 -12.23 -9.26 9.77
N ASP A 168 -12.36 -8.02 9.30
CA ASP A 168 -13.57 -7.21 9.53
C ASP A 168 -14.64 -7.40 8.44
N ASP A 169 -14.29 -8.09 7.35
CA ASP A 169 -15.26 -8.41 6.31
C ASP A 169 -16.25 -9.43 6.88
N LYS A 170 -17.42 -8.92 7.24
CA LYS A 170 -18.57 -9.77 7.54
C LYS A 170 -19.04 -10.44 6.24
N HIS A 171 -18.22 -11.32 5.69
CA HIS A 171 -18.74 -12.34 4.81
C HIS A 171 -19.69 -13.15 5.67
N ILE A 172 -20.97 -12.91 5.50
CA ILE A 172 -21.97 -13.93 5.79
C ILE A 172 -21.61 -15.03 4.81
N GLY A 173 -20.66 -15.87 5.25
CA GLY A 173 -20.30 -17.07 4.50
C GLY A 173 -21.59 -17.79 4.25
N GLU A 174 -21.75 -18.31 3.06
CA GLU A 174 -22.83 -19.25 2.80
C GLU A 174 -22.92 -20.22 3.96
N THR A 175 -24.10 -20.37 4.51
CA THR A 175 -24.29 -21.42 5.48
C THR A 175 -23.86 -22.74 4.85
N SER A 176 -23.24 -23.63 5.62
CA SER A 176 -22.85 -24.95 5.11
C SER A 176 -23.98 -25.62 4.32
N LYS A 177 -25.25 -25.43 4.74
CA LYS A 177 -26.46 -25.89 4.01
C LYS A 177 -26.58 -25.30 2.59
N SER A 178 -26.29 -24.02 2.38
CA SER A 178 -26.39 -23.42 1.03
C SER A 178 -25.24 -23.85 0.12
N PHE A 179 -24.07 -24.10 0.70
CA PHE A 179 -22.93 -24.65 -0.03
C PHE A 179 -23.21 -26.10 -0.47
N TYR A 180 -23.61 -26.98 0.47
CA TYR A 180 -23.91 -28.36 0.15
C TYR A 180 -25.07 -28.49 -0.83
N GLY A 181 -26.10 -27.65 -0.73
CA GLY A 181 -27.24 -27.66 -1.67
C GLY A 181 -26.88 -27.25 -3.10
N ARG A 182 -25.89 -26.34 -3.29
CA ARG A 182 -25.42 -25.95 -4.64
C ARG A 182 -24.49 -26.99 -5.28
N HIS A 183 -23.78 -27.74 -4.48
CA HIS A 183 -22.78 -28.69 -4.96
C HIS A 183 -23.28 -30.16 -4.91
N ASN A 184 -24.56 -30.39 -4.54
CA ASN A 184 -25.15 -31.73 -4.40
C ASN A 184 -24.31 -32.67 -3.52
N LEU A 185 -23.72 -32.13 -2.42
CA LEU A 185 -22.91 -32.87 -1.46
C LEU A 185 -23.71 -33.22 -0.21
#